data_1fe2a4862d1c7106b8001e535bb33ee3
#
_entry.id   1fe2a4862d1c7106b8001e535bb33ee3
#
_cell.length_a   1.000
_cell.length_b   1.000
_cell.length_c   1.000
_cell.angle_alpha   90.00
_cell.angle_beta   90.00
_cell.angle_gamma   90.00
#
_symmetry.space_group_name_H-M   'P 1'
#
loop_
_entity.id
_entity.type
_entity.pdbx_description
1 polymer ?
#
loop_
_entity_poly.entity_id
_entity_poly.type
_entity_poly.pdbx_seq_one_letter_code
_entity_poly.pdbx_strand_id
1 'polypeptide(L)'
;MNTVKTVRELRAAVARARSEGKRIGFVPTMGNLHSGHAALVVKAAQCTDFVVASIFVNPLQFGANEDLDKYPRTLAADQQLLVESGCNLLFAPAVDEMYPDGMSVQTRVSVPNLSQGLCGASRPGHFEGVATVVSKLFNMVQPDLAVFGEKDYQQLAVIRAMVRDLNMPIQVMGLPTVRAADGLALSSRNGYLTAEQRTTAPVLYRVLQTLAAAIAHGQKDFAALVAEGQAQLSAAGLRTDYLEVRHALTLRPAVVDDRDLVVIAAAYLGNTRLIDNLYVHVQDTTA
;
A
#
# COMPACT_ATOMS: atom_id res chain seq x y z
N MET A 1 -13.67 -20.64 3.55
CA MET A 1 -13.22 -19.84 2.39
C MET A 1 -12.95 -20.73 1.19
N ASN A 2 -13.49 -20.38 0.02
CA ASN A 2 -13.16 -21.07 -1.23
C ASN A 2 -11.99 -20.36 -1.92
N THR A 3 -11.18 -21.14 -2.69
CA THR A 3 -10.11 -20.57 -3.52
C THR A 3 -10.41 -20.84 -4.98
N VAL A 4 -10.38 -19.80 -5.80
CA VAL A 4 -10.59 -19.85 -7.26
C VAL A 4 -9.36 -19.31 -7.98
N LYS A 5 -9.10 -19.80 -9.18
CA LYS A 5 -7.91 -19.45 -9.95
C LYS A 5 -8.22 -18.76 -11.27
N THR A 6 -9.47 -18.87 -11.74
CA THR A 6 -9.89 -18.27 -13.02
C THR A 6 -10.85 -17.11 -12.81
N VAL A 7 -10.84 -16.15 -13.73
CA VAL A 7 -11.77 -15.02 -13.75
C VAL A 7 -13.21 -15.52 -13.86
N ARG A 8 -13.43 -16.60 -14.60
CA ARG A 8 -14.77 -17.22 -14.74
C ARG A 8 -15.32 -17.71 -13.41
N GLU A 9 -14.51 -18.44 -12.63
CA GLU A 9 -14.91 -18.92 -11.31
C GLU A 9 -15.13 -17.78 -10.31
N LEU A 10 -14.23 -16.78 -10.32
CA LEU A 10 -14.36 -15.57 -9.52
C LEU A 10 -15.69 -14.86 -9.80
N ARG A 11 -15.99 -14.56 -11.06
CA ARG A 11 -17.23 -13.89 -11.45
C ARG A 11 -18.47 -14.68 -11.09
N ALA A 12 -18.45 -16.01 -11.26
CA ALA A 12 -19.56 -16.86 -10.85
C ALA A 12 -19.83 -16.82 -9.35
N ALA A 13 -18.77 -16.84 -8.52
CA ALA A 13 -18.91 -16.74 -7.07
C ALA A 13 -19.43 -15.36 -6.62
N VAL A 14 -18.90 -14.27 -7.20
CA VAL A 14 -19.34 -12.91 -6.91
C VAL A 14 -20.79 -12.69 -7.37
N ALA A 15 -21.16 -13.15 -8.56
CA ALA A 15 -22.53 -13.04 -9.06
C ALA A 15 -23.53 -13.75 -8.16
N ARG A 16 -23.18 -14.92 -7.62
CA ARG A 16 -24.00 -15.63 -6.61
C ARG A 16 -24.17 -14.79 -5.34
N ALA A 17 -23.08 -14.25 -4.78
CA ALA A 17 -23.16 -13.41 -3.60
C ALA A 17 -24.05 -12.19 -3.84
N ARG A 18 -23.95 -11.54 -5.01
CA ARG A 18 -24.80 -10.41 -5.39
C ARG A 18 -26.27 -10.80 -5.56
N SER A 19 -26.57 -11.97 -6.11
CA SER A 19 -27.97 -12.45 -6.23
C SER A 19 -28.61 -12.71 -4.86
N GLU A 20 -27.81 -12.90 -3.81
CA GLU A 20 -28.23 -12.99 -2.42
C GLU A 20 -28.31 -11.59 -1.72
N GLY A 21 -28.15 -10.50 -2.47
CA GLY A 21 -28.19 -9.14 -1.95
C GLY A 21 -26.94 -8.69 -1.19
N LYS A 22 -25.84 -9.42 -1.27
CA LYS A 22 -24.61 -9.14 -0.52
C LYS A 22 -23.78 -8.02 -1.13
N ARG A 23 -23.28 -7.12 -0.29
CA ARG A 23 -22.23 -6.16 -0.64
C ARG A 23 -20.88 -6.84 -0.67
N ILE A 24 -20.07 -6.50 -1.68
CA ILE A 24 -18.77 -7.13 -1.94
C ILE A 24 -17.63 -6.24 -1.43
N GLY A 25 -16.85 -6.74 -0.48
CA GLY A 25 -15.58 -6.16 -0.06
C GLY A 25 -14.41 -6.79 -0.80
N PHE A 26 -13.36 -6.02 -1.07
CA PHE A 26 -12.17 -6.52 -1.75
C PHE A 26 -10.87 -6.07 -1.08
N VAL A 27 -9.93 -7.00 -0.94
CA VAL A 27 -8.58 -6.75 -0.42
C VAL A 27 -7.55 -7.36 -1.38
N PRO A 28 -6.97 -6.55 -2.30
CA PRO A 28 -5.91 -7.04 -3.18
C PRO A 28 -4.57 -7.15 -2.43
N THR A 29 -3.89 -8.27 -2.61
CA THR A 29 -2.57 -8.54 -2.01
C THR A 29 -1.63 -9.25 -2.98
N MET A 30 -0.35 -9.31 -2.62
CA MET A 30 0.65 -10.11 -3.33
C MET A 30 1.04 -11.40 -2.59
N GLY A 31 0.37 -11.73 -1.49
CA GLY A 31 0.73 -12.86 -0.64
C GLY A 31 1.80 -12.53 0.41
N ASN A 32 2.33 -13.55 1.08
CA ASN A 32 3.17 -13.44 2.28
C ASN A 32 2.52 -12.53 3.33
N LEU A 33 1.30 -12.92 3.68
CA LEU A 33 0.40 -12.11 4.49
C LEU A 33 0.88 -12.06 5.95
N HIS A 34 0.59 -10.95 6.61
CA HIS A 34 0.87 -10.70 8.02
C HIS A 34 -0.34 -10.01 8.67
N SER A 35 -0.30 -9.77 9.99
CA SER A 35 -1.40 -9.16 10.74
C SER A 35 -1.88 -7.82 10.18
N GLY A 36 -1.03 -7.06 9.48
CA GLY A 36 -1.45 -5.87 8.73
C GLY A 36 -2.45 -6.19 7.63
N HIS A 37 -2.22 -7.25 6.85
CA HIS A 37 -3.18 -7.71 5.83
C HIS A 37 -4.44 -8.29 6.46
N ALA A 38 -4.31 -9.05 7.56
CA ALA A 38 -5.46 -9.55 8.32
C ALA A 38 -6.39 -8.41 8.75
N ALA A 39 -5.83 -7.29 9.23
CA ALA A 39 -6.61 -6.12 9.62
C ALA A 39 -7.41 -5.50 8.46
N LEU A 40 -6.87 -5.52 7.22
CA LEU A 40 -7.62 -5.07 6.03
C LEU A 40 -8.84 -5.96 5.76
N VAL A 41 -8.66 -7.29 5.86
CA VAL A 41 -9.74 -8.26 5.65
C VAL A 41 -10.80 -8.14 6.72
N VAL A 42 -10.40 -8.05 7.99
CA VAL A 42 -11.32 -7.81 9.12
C VAL A 42 -12.10 -6.52 8.90
N LYS A 43 -11.44 -5.44 8.46
CA LYS A 43 -12.13 -4.18 8.17
C LYS A 43 -13.11 -4.30 7.02
N ALA A 44 -12.76 -5.01 5.97
CA ALA A 44 -13.68 -5.30 4.86
C ALA A 44 -14.90 -6.09 5.34
N ALA A 45 -14.70 -7.13 6.19
CA ALA A 45 -15.79 -7.93 6.75
C ALA A 45 -16.72 -7.15 7.69
N GLN A 46 -16.21 -6.11 8.36
CA GLN A 46 -17.05 -5.21 9.16
C GLN A 46 -17.94 -4.28 8.33
N CYS A 47 -17.58 -4.05 7.07
CA CYS A 47 -18.23 -3.07 6.19
C CYS A 47 -19.02 -3.70 5.04
N THR A 48 -18.88 -5.01 4.79
CA THR A 48 -19.49 -5.73 3.67
C THR A 48 -19.88 -7.15 4.06
N ASP A 49 -20.71 -7.80 3.26
CA ASP A 49 -21.27 -9.12 3.57
C ASP A 49 -20.49 -10.27 2.96
N PHE A 50 -19.67 -9.99 1.94
CA PHE A 50 -18.88 -10.99 1.23
C PHE A 50 -17.51 -10.41 0.88
N VAL A 51 -16.47 -10.92 1.54
CA VAL A 51 -15.09 -10.45 1.36
C VAL A 51 -14.36 -11.34 0.38
N VAL A 52 -13.84 -10.73 -0.66
CA VAL A 52 -12.90 -11.31 -1.63
C VAL A 52 -11.50 -10.80 -1.31
N ALA A 53 -10.54 -11.69 -1.19
CA ALA A 53 -9.11 -11.32 -1.23
C ALA A 53 -8.49 -11.83 -2.53
N SER A 54 -7.45 -11.16 -3.03
CA SER A 54 -6.60 -11.73 -4.06
C SER A 54 -5.17 -11.92 -3.58
N ILE A 55 -4.51 -12.96 -4.09
CA ILE A 55 -3.07 -13.18 -3.96
C ILE A 55 -2.51 -13.29 -5.37
N PHE A 56 -1.84 -12.22 -5.83
CA PHE A 56 -1.21 -12.19 -7.13
C PHE A 56 0.08 -11.34 -7.09
N VAL A 57 1.24 -12.00 -7.24
CA VAL A 57 2.53 -11.33 -7.38
C VAL A 57 2.60 -10.78 -8.81
N ASN A 58 2.29 -9.49 -8.96
CA ASN A 58 2.17 -8.84 -10.26
C ASN A 58 3.53 -8.47 -10.86
N PRO A 59 3.99 -9.13 -11.94
CA PRO A 59 5.30 -8.83 -12.50
C PRO A 59 5.42 -7.40 -13.08
N LEU A 60 4.31 -6.80 -13.53
CA LEU A 60 4.33 -5.46 -14.14
C LEU A 60 4.74 -4.33 -13.18
N GLN A 61 4.66 -4.55 -11.88
CA GLN A 61 5.01 -3.54 -10.88
C GLN A 61 6.42 -3.70 -10.30
N PHE A 62 7.19 -4.69 -10.79
CA PHE A 62 8.57 -4.91 -10.37
C PHE A 62 9.54 -4.43 -11.46
N GLY A 63 10.53 -3.64 -11.04
CA GLY A 63 11.65 -3.27 -11.88
C GLY A 63 12.63 -4.44 -12.08
N ALA A 64 13.50 -4.34 -13.07
CA ALA A 64 14.46 -5.39 -13.42
C ALA A 64 15.41 -5.83 -12.29
N ASN A 65 15.64 -4.95 -11.31
CA ASN A 65 16.55 -5.20 -10.18
C ASN A 65 15.78 -5.38 -8.85
N GLU A 66 14.47 -5.61 -8.90
CA GLU A 66 13.66 -5.81 -7.70
C GLU A 66 13.50 -7.30 -7.36
N ASP A 67 12.89 -7.56 -6.21
CA ASP A 67 12.81 -8.87 -5.55
C ASP A 67 11.72 -9.81 -6.12
N LEU A 68 11.30 -9.68 -7.38
CA LEU A 68 10.22 -10.48 -7.99
C LEU A 68 10.44 -11.99 -7.82
N ASP A 69 11.62 -12.49 -8.16
CA ASP A 69 11.93 -13.93 -8.10
C ASP A 69 12.05 -14.42 -6.64
N LYS A 70 12.49 -13.53 -5.75
CA LYS A 70 12.70 -13.81 -4.32
C LYS A 70 11.45 -13.50 -3.48
N TYR A 71 10.41 -12.90 -4.09
CA TYR A 71 9.21 -12.53 -3.35
C TYR A 71 8.55 -13.77 -2.72
N PRO A 72 8.34 -13.80 -1.40
CA PRO A 72 7.88 -14.98 -0.69
C PRO A 72 6.50 -15.46 -1.18
N ARG A 73 6.36 -16.76 -1.37
CA ARG A 73 5.12 -17.41 -1.79
C ARG A 73 4.69 -18.42 -0.73
N THR A 74 3.76 -18.02 0.12
CA THR A 74 3.35 -18.74 1.33
C THR A 74 1.85 -19.09 1.32
N LEU A 75 1.34 -19.54 0.18
CA LEU A 75 -0.11 -19.68 -0.09
C LEU A 75 -0.88 -20.41 1.03
N ALA A 76 -0.34 -21.50 1.57
CA ALA A 76 -1.04 -22.27 2.61
C ALA A 76 -1.22 -21.47 3.91
N ALA A 77 -0.14 -20.79 4.37
CA ALA A 77 -0.21 -19.92 5.55
C ALA A 77 -1.11 -18.69 5.29
N ASP A 78 -1.04 -18.14 4.08
CA ASP A 78 -1.88 -17.01 3.67
C ASP A 78 -3.37 -17.38 3.69
N GLN A 79 -3.72 -18.58 3.18
CA GLN A 79 -5.09 -19.10 3.21
C GLN A 79 -5.62 -19.25 4.63
N GLN A 80 -4.81 -19.77 5.55
CA GLN A 80 -5.19 -19.89 6.94
C GLN A 80 -5.48 -18.52 7.56
N LEU A 81 -4.58 -17.55 7.38
CA LEU A 81 -4.75 -16.19 7.89
C LEU A 81 -6.01 -15.52 7.33
N LEU A 82 -6.29 -15.71 6.04
CA LEU A 82 -7.49 -15.17 5.39
C LEU A 82 -8.78 -15.79 5.96
N VAL A 83 -8.80 -17.11 6.21
CA VAL A 83 -9.94 -17.77 6.85
C VAL A 83 -10.20 -17.21 8.25
N GLU A 84 -9.15 -17.10 9.06
CA GLU A 84 -9.22 -16.56 10.43
C GLU A 84 -9.66 -15.10 10.46
N SER A 85 -9.38 -14.35 9.38
CA SER A 85 -9.75 -12.93 9.24
C SER A 85 -11.16 -12.72 8.67
N GLY A 86 -11.91 -13.77 8.30
CA GLY A 86 -13.27 -13.68 7.78
C GLY A 86 -13.38 -13.49 6.26
N CYS A 87 -12.35 -13.84 5.49
CA CYS A 87 -12.41 -13.86 4.03
C CYS A 87 -13.34 -14.98 3.54
N ASN A 88 -14.21 -14.67 2.56
CA ASN A 88 -15.15 -15.64 1.98
C ASN A 88 -14.60 -16.32 0.73
N LEU A 89 -13.85 -15.57 -0.08
CA LEU A 89 -13.33 -16.04 -1.36
C LEU A 89 -11.89 -15.55 -1.58
N LEU A 90 -10.99 -16.46 -1.92
CA LEU A 90 -9.64 -16.14 -2.37
C LEU A 90 -9.54 -16.30 -3.88
N PHE A 91 -9.10 -15.26 -4.57
CA PHE A 91 -8.69 -15.30 -5.98
C PHE A 91 -7.17 -15.38 -6.07
N ALA A 92 -6.65 -16.51 -6.54
CA ALA A 92 -5.21 -16.76 -6.66
C ALA A 92 -4.86 -17.17 -8.11
N PRO A 93 -4.91 -16.20 -9.07
CA PRO A 93 -4.68 -16.47 -10.48
C PRO A 93 -3.19 -16.69 -10.79
N ALA A 94 -2.94 -17.42 -11.89
CA ALA A 94 -1.64 -17.45 -12.55
C ALA A 94 -1.42 -16.19 -13.40
N VAL A 95 -0.17 -15.96 -13.83
CA VAL A 95 0.18 -14.81 -14.68
C VAL A 95 -0.57 -14.85 -16.01
N ASP A 96 -0.71 -16.02 -16.61
CA ASP A 96 -1.40 -16.23 -17.89
C ASP A 96 -2.91 -15.96 -17.79
N GLU A 97 -3.51 -16.20 -16.63
CA GLU A 97 -4.92 -15.83 -16.39
C GLU A 97 -5.08 -14.29 -16.31
N MET A 98 -4.10 -13.62 -15.71
CA MET A 98 -4.12 -12.17 -15.61
C MET A 98 -3.72 -11.47 -16.92
N TYR A 99 -2.82 -12.05 -17.69
CA TYR A 99 -2.23 -11.47 -18.91
C TYR A 99 -2.18 -12.51 -20.04
N PRO A 100 -3.32 -12.94 -20.59
CA PRO A 100 -3.41 -14.07 -21.53
C PRO A 100 -2.63 -13.84 -22.84
N ASP A 101 -2.55 -12.59 -23.31
CA ASP A 101 -1.83 -12.24 -24.53
C ASP A 101 -0.38 -11.76 -24.24
N GLY A 102 0.07 -11.91 -22.99
CA GLY A 102 1.37 -11.45 -22.52
C GLY A 102 1.37 -9.99 -22.04
N MET A 103 2.37 -9.68 -21.23
CA MET A 103 2.46 -8.38 -20.53
C MET A 103 2.88 -7.23 -21.46
N SER A 104 3.55 -7.52 -22.56
CA SER A 104 4.06 -6.49 -23.50
C SER A 104 2.97 -5.78 -24.28
N VAL A 105 1.87 -6.49 -24.57
CA VAL A 105 0.71 -5.97 -25.32
C VAL A 105 -0.45 -5.55 -24.41
N GLN A 106 -0.29 -5.67 -23.09
CA GLN A 106 -1.34 -5.35 -22.12
C GLN A 106 -1.67 -3.87 -22.14
N THR A 107 -2.98 -3.55 -22.17
CA THR A 107 -3.48 -2.19 -21.90
C THR A 107 -2.94 -1.67 -20.58
N ARG A 108 -2.43 -0.44 -20.55
CA ARG A 108 -1.85 0.20 -19.38
C ARG A 108 -2.78 1.29 -18.84
N VAL A 109 -2.83 1.40 -17.52
CA VAL A 109 -3.50 2.50 -16.81
C VAL A 109 -2.43 3.32 -16.10
N SER A 110 -2.39 4.61 -16.39
CA SER A 110 -1.42 5.54 -15.82
C SER A 110 -2.12 6.67 -15.06
N VAL A 111 -1.53 7.09 -13.93
CA VAL A 111 -1.96 8.25 -13.13
C VAL A 111 -0.76 9.20 -13.01
N PRO A 112 -0.50 10.05 -14.03
CA PRO A 112 0.80 10.70 -14.22
C PRO A 112 1.29 11.50 -13.02
N ASN A 113 0.46 12.40 -12.46
CA ASN A 113 0.90 13.34 -11.43
C ASN A 113 1.28 12.66 -10.11
N LEU A 114 0.47 11.69 -9.66
CA LEU A 114 0.70 10.98 -8.40
C LEU A 114 1.71 9.85 -8.51
N SER A 115 2.06 9.44 -9.73
CA SER A 115 3.06 8.40 -10.01
C SER A 115 4.48 8.95 -10.12
N GLN A 116 4.66 10.27 -10.04
CA GLN A 116 5.97 10.93 -10.13
C GLN A 116 6.52 11.23 -8.74
N GLY A 117 7.85 11.32 -8.64
CA GLY A 117 8.51 11.58 -7.35
C GLY A 117 8.39 10.41 -6.36
N LEU A 118 8.96 10.53 -5.19
CA LEU A 118 8.89 9.54 -4.11
C LEU A 118 9.24 8.12 -4.61
N CYS A 119 8.39 7.12 -4.30
CA CYS A 119 8.52 5.77 -4.83
C CYS A 119 8.49 5.71 -6.37
N GLY A 120 7.78 6.60 -7.04
CA GLY A 120 7.72 6.61 -8.50
C GLY A 120 9.03 7.03 -9.17
N ALA A 121 9.82 7.91 -8.53
CA ALA A 121 11.16 8.25 -8.99
C ALA A 121 12.14 7.10 -8.80
N SER A 122 12.08 6.44 -7.63
CA SER A 122 12.97 5.31 -7.29
C SER A 122 12.63 4.02 -8.06
N ARG A 123 11.37 3.89 -8.53
CA ARG A 123 10.80 2.67 -9.14
C ARG A 123 10.04 3.02 -10.43
N PRO A 124 10.72 3.37 -11.52
CA PRO A 124 10.07 3.70 -12.81
C PRO A 124 9.11 2.60 -13.26
N GLY A 125 7.88 2.96 -13.67
CA GLY A 125 6.84 2.04 -14.12
C GLY A 125 6.05 1.32 -13.01
N HIS A 126 6.49 1.40 -11.76
CA HIS A 126 5.84 0.72 -10.63
C HIS A 126 4.35 1.06 -10.52
N PHE A 127 4.00 2.33 -10.45
CA PHE A 127 2.61 2.74 -10.26
C PHE A 127 1.73 2.52 -11.50
N GLU A 128 2.30 2.51 -12.71
CA GLU A 128 1.57 2.06 -13.90
C GLU A 128 1.23 0.57 -13.79
N GLY A 129 2.18 -0.25 -13.32
CA GLY A 129 1.94 -1.66 -13.04
C GLY A 129 0.86 -1.87 -11.97
N VAL A 130 0.88 -1.08 -10.89
CA VAL A 130 -0.12 -1.12 -9.82
C VAL A 130 -1.50 -0.67 -10.33
N ALA A 131 -1.59 0.48 -10.99
CA ALA A 131 -2.85 0.99 -11.50
C ALA A 131 -3.48 0.02 -12.52
N THR A 132 -2.66 -0.57 -13.38
CA THR A 132 -3.10 -1.57 -14.36
C THR A 132 -3.66 -2.82 -13.68
N VAL A 133 -2.93 -3.44 -12.75
CA VAL A 133 -3.40 -4.68 -12.10
C VAL A 133 -4.61 -4.43 -11.22
N VAL A 134 -4.66 -3.32 -10.48
CA VAL A 134 -5.81 -2.98 -9.62
C VAL A 134 -7.03 -2.68 -10.46
N SER A 135 -6.92 -1.96 -11.59
CA SER A 135 -8.03 -1.78 -12.53
C SER A 135 -8.56 -3.11 -13.06
N LYS A 136 -7.69 -4.05 -13.43
CA LYS A 136 -8.10 -5.39 -13.86
C LYS A 136 -8.85 -6.13 -12.76
N LEU A 137 -8.29 -6.15 -11.55
CA LEU A 137 -8.91 -6.79 -10.39
C LEU A 137 -10.27 -6.16 -10.04
N PHE A 138 -10.38 -4.84 -10.09
CA PHE A 138 -11.66 -4.14 -9.90
C PHE A 138 -12.70 -4.53 -10.94
N ASN A 139 -12.32 -4.64 -12.21
CA ASN A 139 -13.21 -5.10 -13.28
C ASN A 139 -13.58 -6.60 -13.17
N MET A 140 -12.72 -7.41 -12.57
CA MET A 140 -12.99 -8.85 -12.35
C MET A 140 -13.91 -9.07 -11.15
N VAL A 141 -13.65 -8.39 -10.02
CA VAL A 141 -14.39 -8.54 -8.75
C VAL A 141 -15.64 -7.65 -8.72
N GLN A 142 -15.55 -6.45 -9.29
CA GLN A 142 -16.59 -5.41 -9.22
C GLN A 142 -17.00 -5.12 -7.76
N PRO A 143 -16.08 -4.77 -6.86
CA PRO A 143 -16.39 -4.61 -5.45
C PRO A 143 -17.18 -3.32 -5.18
N ASP A 144 -17.97 -3.32 -4.11
CA ASP A 144 -18.62 -2.11 -3.58
C ASP A 144 -17.64 -1.30 -2.73
N LEU A 145 -16.72 -2.01 -2.04
CA LEU A 145 -15.67 -1.46 -1.19
C LEU A 145 -14.34 -2.17 -1.45
N ALA A 146 -13.27 -1.41 -1.60
CA ALA A 146 -11.91 -1.94 -1.62
C ALA A 146 -11.09 -1.33 -0.46
N VAL A 147 -10.36 -2.17 0.30
CA VAL A 147 -9.60 -1.73 1.48
C VAL A 147 -8.11 -1.88 1.22
N PHE A 148 -7.36 -0.82 1.48
CA PHE A 148 -5.91 -0.74 1.30
C PHE A 148 -5.23 -0.22 2.58
N GLY A 149 -3.97 -0.57 2.79
CA GLY A 149 -3.19 -0.02 3.88
C GLY A 149 -2.64 1.38 3.55
N GLU A 150 -2.72 2.30 4.51
CA GLU A 150 -2.14 3.65 4.39
C GLU A 150 -0.61 3.64 4.46
N LYS A 151 0.00 2.52 4.85
CA LYS A 151 1.45 2.36 4.79
C LYS A 151 2.01 2.63 3.40
N ASP A 152 1.35 2.15 2.36
CA ASP A 152 1.68 2.38 0.96
C ASP A 152 0.93 3.63 0.45
N TYR A 153 1.19 4.77 1.11
CA TYR A 153 0.43 6.01 0.98
C TYR A 153 0.30 6.52 -0.45
N GLN A 154 1.43 6.57 -1.18
CA GLN A 154 1.42 6.99 -2.59
C GLN A 154 0.62 6.03 -3.46
N GLN A 155 0.70 4.73 -3.20
CA GLN A 155 -0.14 3.73 -3.90
C GLN A 155 -1.62 3.97 -3.66
N LEU A 156 -2.03 4.23 -2.42
CA LEU A 156 -3.42 4.53 -2.08
C LEU A 156 -3.91 5.81 -2.77
N ALA A 157 -3.06 6.85 -2.83
CA ALA A 157 -3.36 8.09 -3.53
C ALA A 157 -3.56 7.86 -5.05
N VAL A 158 -2.69 7.06 -5.67
CA VAL A 158 -2.79 6.65 -7.09
C VAL A 158 -4.10 5.90 -7.35
N ILE A 159 -4.45 4.93 -6.49
CA ILE A 159 -5.68 4.13 -6.65
C ILE A 159 -6.93 4.99 -6.47
N ARG A 160 -6.94 5.90 -5.49
CA ARG A 160 -8.07 6.84 -5.30
C ARG A 160 -8.26 7.76 -6.50
N ALA A 161 -7.17 8.29 -7.05
CA ALA A 161 -7.23 9.12 -8.26
C ALA A 161 -7.74 8.32 -9.46
N MET A 162 -7.22 7.12 -9.68
CA MET A 162 -7.67 6.22 -10.75
C MET A 162 -9.18 5.93 -10.67
N VAL A 163 -9.68 5.60 -9.47
CA VAL A 163 -11.11 5.32 -9.25
C VAL A 163 -11.97 6.55 -9.56
N ARG A 164 -11.55 7.72 -9.07
CA ARG A 164 -12.24 8.99 -9.32
C ARG A 164 -12.22 9.35 -10.81
N ASP A 165 -11.06 9.33 -11.44
CA ASP A 165 -10.86 9.83 -12.81
C ASP A 165 -11.50 8.89 -13.86
N LEU A 166 -11.59 7.59 -13.56
CA LEU A 166 -12.27 6.59 -14.39
C LEU A 166 -13.75 6.37 -13.99
N ASN A 167 -14.28 7.18 -13.05
CA ASN A 167 -15.67 7.08 -12.56
C ASN A 167 -16.06 5.66 -12.13
N MET A 168 -15.15 4.93 -11.52
CA MET A 168 -15.44 3.58 -11.01
C MET A 168 -16.38 3.66 -9.80
N PRO A 169 -17.49 2.92 -9.75
CA PRO A 169 -18.45 2.95 -8.64
C PRO A 169 -17.96 2.13 -7.44
N ILE A 170 -16.76 2.43 -6.96
CA ILE A 170 -16.06 1.68 -5.91
C ILE A 170 -15.64 2.64 -4.80
N GLN A 171 -16.03 2.35 -3.56
CA GLN A 171 -15.47 3.06 -2.42
C GLN A 171 -14.06 2.54 -2.12
N VAL A 172 -13.06 3.44 -2.03
CA VAL A 172 -11.68 3.08 -1.65
C VAL A 172 -11.41 3.56 -0.24
N MET A 173 -11.22 2.61 0.68
CA MET A 173 -10.94 2.87 2.09
C MET A 173 -9.46 2.65 2.40
N GLY A 174 -8.84 3.61 3.09
CA GLY A 174 -7.53 3.44 3.72
C GLY A 174 -7.69 2.89 5.14
N LEU A 175 -6.81 2.00 5.56
CA LEU A 175 -6.66 1.58 6.94
C LEU A 175 -5.32 2.07 7.49
N PRO A 176 -5.28 2.70 8.67
CA PRO A 176 -4.04 3.15 9.29
C PRO A 176 -2.97 2.06 9.37
N THR A 177 -1.71 2.48 9.24
CA THR A 177 -0.58 1.56 9.28
C THR A 177 -0.56 0.72 10.54
N VAL A 178 -0.64 -0.59 10.39
CA VAL A 178 -0.48 -1.53 11.52
C VAL A 178 1.01 -1.67 11.84
N ARG A 179 1.34 -1.57 13.13
CA ARG A 179 2.72 -1.53 13.60
C ARG A 179 3.00 -2.64 14.62
N ALA A 180 4.26 -3.04 14.70
CA ALA A 180 4.76 -3.81 15.84
C ALA A 180 4.79 -2.94 17.11
N ALA A 181 4.97 -3.58 18.27
CA ALA A 181 4.97 -2.88 19.57
C ALA A 181 6.05 -1.77 19.68
N ASP A 182 7.13 -1.88 18.93
CA ASP A 182 8.22 -0.91 18.85
C ASP A 182 8.02 0.20 17.81
N GLY A 183 6.87 0.20 17.14
CA GLY A 183 6.47 1.20 16.14
C GLY A 183 6.82 0.85 14.69
N LEU A 184 7.59 -0.21 14.42
CA LEU A 184 7.92 -0.61 13.05
C LEU A 184 6.64 -0.95 12.26
N ALA A 185 6.44 -0.31 11.11
CA ALA A 185 5.36 -0.64 10.20
C ALA A 185 5.48 -2.09 9.72
N LEU A 186 4.38 -2.85 9.78
CA LEU A 186 4.38 -4.24 9.33
C LEU A 186 4.50 -4.31 7.81
N SER A 187 5.39 -5.19 7.35
CA SER A 187 5.68 -5.39 5.93
C SER A 187 6.15 -6.82 5.68
N SER A 188 5.78 -7.39 4.54
CA SER A 188 6.30 -8.68 4.07
C SER A 188 7.83 -8.68 3.94
N ARG A 189 8.44 -7.51 3.71
CA ARG A 189 9.89 -7.33 3.61
C ARG A 189 10.61 -7.28 4.96
N ASN A 190 9.89 -7.16 6.08
CA ASN A 190 10.52 -7.19 7.41
C ASN A 190 11.21 -8.54 7.70
N GLY A 191 10.78 -9.62 7.02
CA GLY A 191 11.43 -10.91 7.09
C GLY A 191 12.85 -10.96 6.46
N TYR A 192 13.25 -9.95 5.71
CA TYR A 192 14.61 -9.84 5.15
C TYR A 192 15.62 -9.20 6.11
N LEU A 193 15.14 -8.58 7.20
CA LEU A 193 15.99 -7.93 8.19
C LEU A 193 16.73 -8.96 9.06
N THR A 194 18.03 -8.74 9.27
CA THR A 194 18.75 -9.45 10.34
C THR A 194 18.22 -9.04 11.71
N ALA A 195 18.53 -9.80 12.76
CA ALA A 195 18.13 -9.45 14.13
C ALA A 195 18.61 -8.05 14.56
N GLU A 196 19.82 -7.67 14.18
CA GLU A 196 20.38 -6.34 14.43
C GLU A 196 19.63 -5.25 13.65
N GLN A 197 19.40 -5.50 12.36
CA GLN A 197 18.61 -4.58 11.52
C GLN A 197 17.19 -4.42 12.05
N ARG A 198 16.58 -5.51 12.55
CA ARG A 198 15.22 -5.46 13.08
C ARG A 198 15.12 -4.55 14.32
N THR A 199 16.15 -4.51 15.17
CA THR A 199 16.21 -3.57 16.32
C THR A 199 16.42 -2.12 15.90
N THR A 200 17.08 -1.88 14.79
CA THR A 200 17.33 -0.54 14.23
C THR A 200 16.14 0.01 13.44
N ALA A 201 15.42 -0.86 12.72
CA ALA A 201 14.36 -0.48 11.78
C ALA A 201 13.29 0.51 12.35
N PRO A 202 12.87 0.45 13.64
CA PRO A 202 11.94 1.39 14.23
C PRO A 202 12.42 2.86 14.26
N VAL A 203 13.71 3.11 14.02
CA VAL A 203 14.25 4.49 13.92
C VAL A 203 13.52 5.28 12.85
N LEU A 204 13.17 4.64 11.72
CA LEU A 204 12.43 5.31 10.65
C LEU A 204 11.13 5.94 11.19
N TYR A 205 10.32 5.19 11.92
CA TYR A 205 9.08 5.70 12.50
C TYR A 205 9.32 6.80 13.54
N ARG A 206 10.33 6.65 14.42
CA ARG A 206 10.67 7.68 15.42
C ARG A 206 11.04 9.01 14.76
N VAL A 207 11.83 8.98 13.69
CA VAL A 207 12.16 10.18 12.91
C VAL A 207 10.90 10.83 12.35
N LEU A 208 10.01 10.05 11.74
CA LEU A 208 8.74 10.58 11.24
C LEU A 208 7.90 11.23 12.35
N GLN A 209 7.84 10.61 13.53
CA GLN A 209 7.13 11.16 14.69
C GLN A 209 7.73 12.50 15.14
N THR A 210 9.07 12.61 15.18
CA THR A 210 9.76 13.87 15.52
C THR A 210 9.40 14.98 14.56
N LEU A 211 9.47 14.72 13.25
CA LEU A 211 9.10 15.70 12.23
C LEU A 211 7.62 16.07 12.32
N ALA A 212 6.75 15.07 12.42
CA ALA A 212 5.31 15.27 12.53
C ALA A 212 4.93 16.12 13.76
N ALA A 213 5.55 15.86 14.91
CA ALA A 213 5.33 16.64 16.12
C ALA A 213 5.83 18.10 15.96
N ALA A 214 7.00 18.33 15.38
CA ALA A 214 7.52 19.67 15.13
C ALA A 214 6.59 20.47 14.21
N ILE A 215 6.09 19.85 13.14
CA ILE A 215 5.11 20.47 12.22
C ILE A 215 3.81 20.78 12.94
N ALA A 216 3.29 19.86 13.72
CA ALA A 216 2.06 20.06 14.51
C ALA A 216 2.20 21.21 15.53
N HIS A 217 3.43 21.47 16.05
CA HIS A 217 3.75 22.61 16.92
C HIS A 217 4.09 23.90 16.15
N GLY A 218 3.85 23.95 14.84
CA GLY A 218 3.96 25.16 14.04
C GLY A 218 5.32 25.39 13.37
N GLN A 219 6.24 24.42 13.40
CA GLN A 219 7.48 24.55 12.62
C GLN A 219 7.17 24.44 11.13
N LYS A 220 7.59 25.48 10.38
CA LYS A 220 7.29 25.65 8.96
C LYS A 220 8.52 25.55 8.05
N ASP A 221 9.71 25.48 8.60
CA ASP A 221 10.93 25.20 7.83
C ASP A 221 11.06 23.69 7.57
N PHE A 222 10.27 23.22 6.58
CA PHE A 222 10.25 21.81 6.22
C PHE A 222 11.60 21.34 5.69
N ALA A 223 12.40 22.21 5.08
CA ALA A 223 13.71 21.86 4.57
C ALA A 223 14.69 21.55 5.71
N ALA A 224 14.72 22.39 6.75
CA ALA A 224 15.53 22.14 7.94
C ALA A 224 15.11 20.86 8.67
N LEU A 225 13.80 20.64 8.86
CA LEU A 225 13.28 19.42 9.47
C LEU A 225 13.70 18.16 8.71
N VAL A 226 13.57 18.17 7.38
CA VAL A 226 13.96 17.06 6.52
C VAL A 226 15.45 16.78 6.63
N ALA A 227 16.30 17.82 6.60
CA ALA A 227 17.76 17.69 6.73
C ALA A 227 18.15 17.07 8.09
N GLU A 228 17.52 17.50 9.18
CA GLU A 228 17.72 16.92 10.52
C GLU A 228 17.28 15.45 10.55
N GLY A 229 16.11 15.12 10.03
CA GLY A 229 15.61 13.74 9.95
C GLY A 229 16.53 12.82 9.14
N GLN A 230 17.06 13.30 8.02
CA GLN A 230 18.03 12.55 7.21
C GLN A 230 19.34 12.28 7.98
N ALA A 231 19.81 13.27 8.74
CA ALA A 231 21.00 13.09 9.59
C ALA A 231 20.76 12.04 10.68
N GLN A 232 19.57 12.03 11.32
CA GLN A 232 19.20 11.03 12.31
C GLN A 232 19.12 9.62 11.70
N LEU A 233 18.51 9.46 10.51
CA LEU A 233 18.47 8.19 9.79
C LEU A 233 19.87 7.68 9.46
N SER A 234 20.73 8.56 8.94
CA SER A 234 22.12 8.22 8.59
C SER A 234 22.92 7.79 9.80
N ALA A 235 22.81 8.52 10.93
CA ALA A 235 23.48 8.18 12.18
C ALA A 235 23.08 6.80 12.74
N ALA A 236 21.85 6.36 12.43
CA ALA A 236 21.36 5.03 12.77
C ALA A 236 21.69 3.95 11.73
N GLY A 237 22.44 4.27 10.67
CA GLY A 237 22.83 3.33 9.62
C GLY A 237 21.76 3.08 8.55
N LEU A 238 20.72 3.91 8.48
CA LEU A 238 19.75 3.86 7.38
C LEU A 238 20.21 4.80 6.25
N ARG A 239 20.24 4.28 5.03
CA ARG A 239 20.50 5.09 3.84
C ARG A 239 19.17 5.61 3.28
N THR A 240 18.94 6.89 3.43
CA THR A 240 17.70 7.53 2.96
C THR A 240 17.59 7.44 1.43
N ASP A 241 16.45 6.97 0.94
CA ASP A 241 16.05 7.07 -0.47
C ASP A 241 15.33 8.40 -0.69
N TYR A 242 14.30 8.65 0.14
CA TYR A 242 13.70 9.97 0.29
C TYR A 242 13.16 10.14 1.72
N LEU A 243 13.10 11.40 2.19
CA LEU A 243 12.35 11.86 3.35
C LEU A 243 11.79 13.22 2.98
N GLU A 244 10.47 13.37 2.98
CA GLU A 244 9.83 14.55 2.44
C GLU A 244 8.56 14.91 3.23
N VAL A 245 8.20 16.21 3.21
CA VAL A 245 6.91 16.73 3.67
C VAL A 245 6.09 17.09 2.43
N ARG A 246 4.94 16.48 2.28
CA ARG A 246 4.08 16.63 1.11
C ARG A 246 2.66 17.05 1.52
N HIS A 247 1.95 17.69 0.64
CA HIS A 247 0.50 17.91 0.80
C HIS A 247 -0.21 16.56 0.74
N ALA A 248 -1.02 16.24 1.75
CA ALA A 248 -1.56 14.91 1.97
C ALA A 248 -2.37 14.36 0.78
N LEU A 249 -3.18 15.20 0.13
CA LEU A 249 -4.06 14.75 -0.95
C LEU A 249 -3.35 14.70 -2.32
N THR A 250 -2.52 15.70 -2.64
CA THR A 250 -1.96 15.88 -3.98
C THR A 250 -0.54 15.38 -4.13
N LEU A 251 0.13 15.09 -3.01
CA LEU A 251 1.55 14.71 -2.93
C LEU A 251 2.53 15.70 -3.57
N ARG A 252 2.10 16.92 -3.89
CA ARG A 252 3.02 18.00 -4.26
C ARG A 252 3.91 18.37 -3.06
N PRO A 253 5.08 18.98 -3.26
CA PRO A 253 5.85 19.54 -2.17
C PRO A 253 4.98 20.42 -1.28
N ALA A 254 5.15 20.29 0.04
CA ALA A 254 4.41 21.09 1.00
C ALA A 254 4.81 22.57 0.90
N VAL A 255 3.84 23.45 1.12
CA VAL A 255 4.05 24.89 1.30
C VAL A 255 3.58 25.32 2.69
N VAL A 256 4.04 26.49 3.15
CA VAL A 256 3.87 26.96 4.53
C VAL A 256 2.40 27.06 4.98
N ASP A 257 1.49 27.31 4.04
CA ASP A 257 0.06 27.47 4.31
C ASP A 257 -0.74 26.16 4.22
N ASP A 258 -0.10 25.06 3.86
CA ASP A 258 -0.75 23.76 3.86
C ASP A 258 -1.06 23.30 5.29
N ARG A 259 -2.26 22.75 5.48
CA ARG A 259 -2.73 22.22 6.77
C ARG A 259 -2.72 20.71 6.84
N ASP A 260 -3.04 20.07 5.73
CA ASP A 260 -3.09 18.63 5.62
C ASP A 260 -1.82 18.12 4.94
N LEU A 261 -0.92 17.63 5.76
CA LEU A 261 0.42 17.24 5.36
C LEU A 261 0.65 15.74 5.60
N VAL A 262 1.58 15.17 4.88
CA VAL A 262 2.13 13.84 5.15
C VAL A 262 3.65 13.93 5.18
N VAL A 263 4.24 13.44 6.26
CA VAL A 263 5.67 13.16 6.33
C VAL A 263 5.86 11.76 5.82
N ILE A 264 6.60 11.59 4.73
CA ILE A 264 6.71 10.33 4.00
C ILE A 264 8.18 10.00 3.73
N ALA A 265 8.55 8.74 3.96
CA ALA A 265 9.93 8.31 3.81
C ALA A 265 10.07 6.93 3.20
N ALA A 266 11.21 6.74 2.52
CA ALA A 266 11.79 5.45 2.22
C ALA A 266 13.29 5.47 2.57
N ALA A 267 13.75 4.39 3.20
CA ALA A 267 15.15 4.23 3.55
C ALA A 267 15.58 2.77 3.44
N TYR A 268 16.83 2.56 3.08
CA TYR A 268 17.42 1.23 3.06
C TYR A 268 18.13 0.94 4.38
N LEU A 269 17.87 -0.24 4.93
CA LEU A 269 18.65 -0.81 6.02
C LEU A 269 19.30 -2.10 5.51
N GLY A 270 20.60 -2.06 5.26
CA GLY A 270 21.24 -3.04 4.40
C GLY A 270 20.61 -3.02 2.99
N ASN A 271 20.13 -4.17 2.54
CA ASN A 271 19.45 -4.31 1.24
C ASN A 271 17.92 -4.18 1.35
N THR A 272 17.37 -4.07 2.54
CA THR A 272 15.92 -4.01 2.75
C THR A 272 15.43 -2.57 2.68
N ARG A 273 14.55 -2.28 1.71
CA ARG A 273 13.90 -0.98 1.60
C ARG A 273 12.67 -0.93 2.48
N LEU A 274 12.70 -0.05 3.47
CA LEU A 274 11.61 0.25 4.39
C LEU A 274 10.88 1.51 3.91
N ILE A 275 9.57 1.53 4.02
CA ILE A 275 8.74 2.71 3.77
C ILE A 275 7.81 2.95 4.94
N ASP A 276 7.56 4.22 5.22
CA ASP A 276 6.61 4.61 6.25
C ASP A 276 6.11 6.05 6.00
N ASN A 277 5.03 6.44 6.67
CA ASN A 277 4.49 7.78 6.60
C ASN A 277 3.69 8.12 7.86
N LEU A 278 3.50 9.42 8.09
CA LEU A 278 2.61 9.97 9.10
C LEU A 278 1.85 11.17 8.52
N TYR A 279 0.53 11.13 8.64
CA TYR A 279 -0.34 12.27 8.38
C TYR A 279 -0.24 13.29 9.52
N VAL A 280 -0.23 14.57 9.16
CA VAL A 280 -0.21 15.69 10.11
C VAL A 280 -1.24 16.72 9.69
N HIS A 281 -2.14 17.04 10.62
CA HIS A 281 -3.04 18.18 10.48
C HIS A 281 -2.53 19.35 11.33
N VAL A 282 -2.23 20.48 10.70
CA VAL A 282 -1.79 21.70 11.38
C VAL A 282 -3.03 22.49 11.80
N GLN A 283 -3.25 22.58 13.11
CA GLN A 283 -4.34 23.38 13.65
C GLN A 283 -4.08 24.87 13.52
N ASP A 284 -5.13 25.67 13.35
CA ASP A 284 -5.01 27.11 13.51
C ASP A 284 -4.55 27.42 14.93
N THR A 285 -3.39 28.01 15.05
CA THR A 285 -3.04 28.71 16.27
C THR A 285 -3.99 29.92 16.35
N THR A 286 -5.20 29.74 16.88
CA THR A 286 -6.03 30.87 17.31
C THR A 286 -5.21 31.64 18.33
N ALA A 287 -4.80 32.86 17.92
CA ALA A 287 -4.19 33.85 18.79
C ALA A 287 -5.17 34.27 19.88
#